data_da9938efe5752fdcf3cd20ebfb38edbe
#
_entry.id   da9938efe5752fdcf3cd20ebfb38edbe
#
_cell.length_a   1.000
_cell.length_b   1.000
_cell.length_c   1.000
_cell.angle_alpha   90.00
_cell.angle_beta   90.00
_cell.angle_gamma   90.00
#
_symmetry.space_group_name_H-M   'P 1'
#
loop_
_entity.id
_entity.type
_entity.pdbx_description
1 polymer ?
#
loop_
_entity_poly.entity_id
_entity_poly.type
_entity_poly.pdbx_seq_one_letter_code
_entity_poly.pdbx_strand_id
1 'polypeptide(L)'
;MHLHPRPQMMRKTISALTMMVLLLGASLPATAYSLHYHDASGIVARRWLRNPIIVAFSRSLSSPPPNIKAGSDVTGAAQRALQHWAAVANIKFLETSSFGTSISPSNAGDGVSLITVSTDNLAAFGSSNSPGRTRVFYDSGGAIVEADIALNPAETFSSDGTAGTYDLESTFTHEVGHLLGLEHSAVIGATMQPRQAKNGVYGLPAVTQRALSADDIAGARSLYGSAAEIGSISGKLLMSRGGGAAANTAGLMVFAEEFGTGKVVAGAIASVSGDYQLSGLAPGSYRLIAQSANGLLAGTDIGAAESEGLANTSLVRTFEISRAPLVVKSGVNSNAAPVFLLPTDLPATIHPRMIGLNAELSTVAVPLEAGKTFTIYVGGEGVDQIAESGISASSPLIRIVPETLSSQEFATPYPVISFQVTVGADAAAGDYSIRLQSVSGERSYLAGAITIKPSSSSAH
;
A
#
# COMPACT_ATOMS: atom_id res chain seq x y z
N MET A 1 -91.69 -26.73 25.22
CA MET A 1 -91.11 -25.38 25.10
C MET A 1 -89.72 -25.39 25.77
N HIS A 2 -88.73 -25.85 25.02
CA HIS A 2 -87.35 -25.99 25.54
C HIS A 2 -86.40 -25.13 24.69
N LEU A 3 -85.84 -24.13 25.32
CA LEU A 3 -84.78 -23.27 24.74
C LEU A 3 -83.43 -23.93 24.95
N HIS A 4 -82.77 -24.23 23.88
CA HIS A 4 -81.36 -24.63 23.89
C HIS A 4 -80.41 -23.39 23.89
N PRO A 5 -79.40 -23.37 24.71
CA PRO A 5 -78.37 -22.30 24.62
C PRO A 5 -77.32 -22.62 23.52
N ARG A 6 -76.97 -21.59 22.78
CA ARG A 6 -75.91 -21.61 21.76
C ARG A 6 -74.52 -21.64 22.44
N PRO A 7 -73.51 -22.35 21.90
CA PRO A 7 -72.23 -22.33 22.44
C PRO A 7 -71.48 -21.04 22.02
N GLN A 8 -70.85 -20.41 23.00
CA GLN A 8 -69.92 -19.30 22.82
C GLN A 8 -68.66 -19.78 22.12
N MET A 9 -68.37 -19.18 20.97
CA MET A 9 -67.10 -19.36 20.20
C MET A 9 -65.99 -18.55 20.87
N MET A 10 -65.06 -19.23 21.57
CA MET A 10 -63.84 -18.66 22.17
C MET A 10 -62.87 -18.28 21.03
N ARG A 11 -62.74 -16.99 20.74
CA ARG A 11 -61.74 -16.49 19.86
C ARG A 11 -60.39 -16.63 20.56
N LYS A 12 -59.54 -17.57 20.12
CA LYS A 12 -58.12 -17.64 20.44
C LYS A 12 -57.40 -16.53 19.66
N THR A 13 -57.03 -15.47 20.34
CA THR A 13 -56.06 -14.49 19.84
C THR A 13 -54.67 -15.14 19.83
N ILE A 14 -54.24 -15.53 18.65
CA ILE A 14 -52.82 -15.91 18.42
C ILE A 14 -52.03 -14.61 18.33
N SER A 15 -51.28 -14.33 19.40
CA SER A 15 -50.28 -13.25 19.39
C SER A 15 -49.11 -13.69 18.52
N ALA A 16 -49.04 -13.19 17.30
CA ALA A 16 -47.89 -13.37 16.43
C ALA A 16 -46.73 -12.52 16.97
N LEU A 17 -45.87 -13.13 17.77
CA LEU A 17 -44.59 -12.55 18.16
C LEU A 17 -43.68 -12.60 16.91
N THR A 18 -43.65 -11.52 16.17
CA THR A 18 -42.74 -11.34 15.04
C THR A 18 -41.33 -11.21 15.61
N MET A 19 -40.60 -12.31 15.61
CA MET A 19 -39.16 -12.35 15.93
C MET A 19 -38.42 -11.68 14.78
N MET A 20 -38.17 -10.37 14.92
CA MET A 20 -37.35 -9.59 14.04
C MET A 20 -35.90 -10.01 14.30
N VAL A 21 -35.42 -11.01 13.56
CA VAL A 21 -33.97 -11.33 13.51
C VAL A 21 -33.28 -10.15 12.82
N LEU A 22 -32.71 -9.24 13.61
CA LEU A 22 -31.69 -8.32 13.11
C LEU A 22 -30.51 -9.18 12.66
N LEU A 23 -30.44 -9.47 11.38
CA LEU A 23 -29.17 -9.80 10.71
C LEU A 23 -28.30 -8.54 10.78
N LEU A 24 -27.55 -8.40 11.86
CA LEU A 24 -26.35 -7.60 11.89
C LEU A 24 -25.40 -8.29 10.90
N GLY A 25 -25.48 -7.89 9.63
CA GLY A 25 -24.44 -8.17 8.68
C GLY A 25 -23.15 -7.56 9.25
N ALA A 26 -22.29 -8.39 9.83
CA ALA A 26 -20.94 -7.97 10.17
C ALA A 26 -20.25 -7.69 8.84
N SER A 27 -20.28 -6.43 8.39
CA SER A 27 -19.35 -5.96 7.36
C SER A 27 -17.95 -6.11 7.97
N LEU A 28 -17.20 -7.06 7.44
CA LEU A 28 -15.79 -7.18 7.83
C LEU A 28 -15.07 -5.95 7.29
N PRO A 29 -14.25 -5.29 8.12
CA PRO A 29 -13.51 -4.11 7.70
C PRO A 29 -12.53 -4.51 6.58
N ALA A 30 -12.38 -3.65 5.57
CA ALA A 30 -11.25 -3.71 4.65
C ALA A 30 -9.96 -3.63 5.48
N THR A 31 -9.05 -4.55 5.25
CA THR A 31 -7.79 -4.63 6.01
C THR A 31 -6.79 -3.57 5.54
N ALA A 32 -5.88 -3.20 6.41
CA ALA A 32 -4.69 -2.42 6.07
C ALA A 32 -3.90 -3.18 5.01
N TYR A 33 -3.39 -2.48 4.03
CA TYR A 33 -2.84 -2.99 2.76
C TYR A 33 -3.94 -3.50 1.84
N SER A 34 -3.75 -3.30 0.56
CA SER A 34 -4.42 -4.14 -0.40
C SER A 34 -3.92 -5.57 -0.21
N LEU A 35 -4.79 -6.46 0.20
CA LEU A 35 -4.51 -7.89 0.31
C LEU A 35 -5.13 -8.60 -0.88
N HIS A 36 -4.49 -9.67 -1.35
CA HIS A 36 -5.15 -10.59 -2.26
C HIS A 36 -6.32 -11.25 -1.55
N TYR A 37 -7.54 -10.88 -1.94
CA TYR A 37 -8.74 -11.53 -1.41
C TYR A 37 -9.19 -12.69 -2.28
N HIS A 38 -9.82 -13.68 -1.65
CA HIS A 38 -10.38 -14.84 -2.35
C HIS A 38 -11.50 -14.43 -3.32
N ASP A 39 -12.29 -13.43 -2.93
CA ASP A 39 -13.39 -12.90 -3.73
C ASP A 39 -13.55 -11.38 -3.51
N ALA A 40 -14.45 -10.78 -4.27
CA ALA A 40 -14.78 -9.35 -4.17
C ALA A 40 -15.44 -8.95 -2.82
N SER A 41 -15.78 -9.90 -1.95
CA SER A 41 -16.36 -9.58 -0.64
C SER A 41 -15.33 -9.06 0.37
N GLY A 42 -14.02 -9.29 0.10
CA GLY A 42 -12.93 -8.87 0.98
C GLY A 42 -12.89 -9.59 2.33
N ILE A 43 -13.52 -10.77 2.43
CA ILE A 43 -13.68 -11.49 3.71
C ILE A 43 -12.47 -12.34 4.04
N VAL A 44 -11.90 -13.03 3.04
CA VAL A 44 -10.81 -13.98 3.24
C VAL A 44 -9.56 -13.50 2.52
N ALA A 45 -8.58 -12.99 3.28
CA ALA A 45 -7.28 -12.65 2.74
C ALA A 45 -6.52 -13.92 2.35
N ARG A 46 -5.94 -13.92 1.15
CA ARG A 46 -5.10 -15.02 0.66
C ARG A 46 -3.79 -15.04 1.40
N ARG A 47 -3.41 -16.17 1.94
CA ARG A 47 -2.14 -16.37 2.62
C ARG A 47 -1.69 -17.82 2.59
N TRP A 48 -0.42 -18.07 2.79
CA TRP A 48 0.09 -19.40 3.00
C TRP A 48 -0.34 -19.94 4.37
N LEU A 49 -0.83 -21.18 4.40
CA LEU A 49 -1.09 -21.90 5.64
C LEU A 49 0.06 -22.83 6.03
N ARG A 50 0.94 -23.16 5.06
CA ARG A 50 2.16 -23.93 5.32
C ARG A 50 3.32 -23.00 5.68
N ASN A 51 4.18 -23.47 6.58
CA ASN A 51 5.44 -22.82 6.93
C ASN A 51 6.48 -23.92 7.27
N PRO A 52 7.57 -24.11 6.51
CA PRO A 52 8.09 -23.18 5.50
C PRO A 52 7.31 -23.16 4.19
N ILE A 53 7.40 -22.04 3.48
CA ILE A 53 6.96 -21.89 2.10
C ILE A 53 8.07 -22.45 1.21
N ILE A 54 7.73 -23.41 0.34
CA ILE A 54 8.69 -24.02 -0.58
C ILE A 54 8.75 -23.17 -1.85
N VAL A 55 9.95 -22.71 -2.24
CA VAL A 55 10.20 -21.91 -3.43
C VAL A 55 11.27 -22.58 -4.28
N ALA A 56 10.98 -22.80 -5.55
CA ALA A 56 11.89 -23.42 -6.50
C ALA A 56 12.62 -22.37 -7.34
N PHE A 57 13.93 -22.39 -7.34
CA PHE A 57 14.76 -21.51 -8.16
C PHE A 57 14.97 -22.16 -9.54
N SER A 58 14.52 -21.48 -10.58
CA SER A 58 14.76 -21.85 -11.96
C SER A 58 16.25 -21.87 -12.27
N ARG A 59 16.68 -22.81 -13.10
CA ARG A 59 18.05 -22.80 -13.68
C ARG A 59 18.39 -21.47 -14.38
N SER A 60 17.41 -20.68 -14.83
CA SER A 60 17.64 -19.38 -15.46
C SER A 60 18.29 -18.36 -14.53
N LEU A 61 18.20 -18.52 -13.18
CA LEU A 61 18.87 -17.63 -12.25
C LEU A 61 20.40 -17.80 -12.27
N SER A 62 20.89 -19.01 -12.50
CA SER A 62 22.33 -19.30 -12.62
C SER A 62 22.90 -19.10 -14.04
N SER A 63 22.00 -19.01 -15.04
CA SER A 63 22.36 -18.75 -16.43
C SER A 63 21.41 -17.68 -16.99
N PRO A 64 21.54 -16.41 -16.52
CA PRO A 64 20.57 -15.36 -16.82
C PRO A 64 20.65 -14.94 -18.31
N PRO A 65 19.49 -14.51 -18.87
CA PRO A 65 19.43 -14.06 -20.24
C PRO A 65 20.08 -12.68 -20.42
N PRO A 66 20.32 -12.23 -21.69
CA PRO A 66 21.09 -11.03 -22.01
C PRO A 66 20.47 -9.70 -21.52
N ASN A 67 19.19 -9.65 -21.21
CA ASN A 67 18.54 -8.47 -20.61
C ASN A 67 18.93 -8.26 -19.15
N ILE A 68 19.64 -9.19 -18.55
CA ILE A 68 20.28 -9.02 -17.24
C ILE A 68 21.77 -8.73 -17.46
N LYS A 69 22.23 -7.63 -16.87
CA LYS A 69 23.65 -7.22 -16.99
C LYS A 69 24.58 -8.35 -16.56
N ALA A 70 25.58 -8.63 -17.40
CA ALA A 70 26.58 -9.67 -17.11
C ALA A 70 27.30 -9.39 -15.77
N GLY A 71 27.48 -10.43 -14.96
CA GLY A 71 28.07 -10.33 -13.63
C GLY A 71 27.08 -9.94 -12.52
N SER A 72 25.80 -9.75 -12.84
CA SER A 72 24.78 -9.53 -11.81
C SER A 72 24.54 -10.77 -10.95
N ASP A 73 24.42 -10.56 -9.63
CA ASP A 73 24.12 -11.60 -8.65
C ASP A 73 22.60 -11.87 -8.61
N VAL A 74 22.09 -12.62 -9.58
CA VAL A 74 20.65 -12.86 -9.73
C VAL A 74 20.12 -13.78 -8.61
N THR A 75 20.83 -14.86 -8.35
CA THR A 75 20.42 -15.83 -7.30
C THR A 75 20.49 -15.21 -5.93
N GLY A 76 21.57 -14.51 -5.60
CA GLY A 76 21.70 -13.83 -4.31
C GLY A 76 20.69 -12.71 -4.13
N ALA A 77 20.31 -11.99 -5.19
CA ALA A 77 19.25 -10.98 -5.14
C ALA A 77 17.89 -11.60 -4.76
N ALA A 78 17.52 -12.74 -5.37
CA ALA A 78 16.30 -13.46 -5.02
C ALA A 78 16.34 -13.98 -3.58
N GLN A 79 17.47 -14.52 -3.13
CA GLN A 79 17.65 -15.01 -1.75
C GLN A 79 17.53 -13.88 -0.73
N ARG A 80 18.16 -12.73 -0.97
CA ARG A 80 18.03 -11.56 -0.08
C ARG A 80 16.61 -11.04 -0.03
N ALA A 81 15.89 -11.03 -1.15
CA ALA A 81 14.47 -10.67 -1.20
C ALA A 81 13.62 -11.55 -0.27
N LEU A 82 13.80 -12.87 -0.32
CA LEU A 82 13.12 -13.80 0.60
C LEU A 82 13.50 -13.53 2.07
N GLN A 83 14.78 -13.23 2.33
CA GLN A 83 15.28 -12.95 3.67
C GLN A 83 14.70 -11.65 4.26
N HIS A 84 14.51 -10.60 3.47
CA HIS A 84 13.88 -9.35 3.93
C HIS A 84 12.49 -9.61 4.54
N TRP A 85 11.66 -10.40 3.88
CA TRP A 85 10.33 -10.75 4.37
C TRP A 85 10.36 -11.71 5.55
N ALA A 86 11.26 -12.71 5.53
CA ALA A 86 11.43 -13.64 6.63
C ALA A 86 11.86 -12.97 7.93
N ALA A 87 12.61 -11.87 7.84
CA ALA A 87 13.11 -11.13 9.00
C ALA A 87 12.03 -10.36 9.77
N VAL A 88 10.88 -10.05 9.17
CA VAL A 88 9.89 -9.13 9.74
C VAL A 88 8.59 -9.78 10.18
N ALA A 89 8.35 -11.04 9.78
CA ALA A 89 7.16 -11.80 10.16
C ALA A 89 7.52 -13.28 10.40
N ASN A 90 6.57 -14.07 10.90
CA ASN A 90 6.80 -15.50 11.16
C ASN A 90 6.74 -16.32 9.85
N ILE A 91 7.66 -16.06 8.94
CA ILE A 91 7.76 -16.67 7.63
C ILE A 91 9.11 -17.38 7.54
N LYS A 92 9.09 -18.60 7.01
CA LYS A 92 10.29 -19.37 6.64
C LYS A 92 10.16 -19.79 5.20
N PHE A 93 11.25 -19.75 4.46
CA PHE A 93 11.34 -20.26 3.11
C PHE A 93 12.24 -21.50 3.07
N LEU A 94 11.85 -22.45 2.24
CA LEU A 94 12.68 -23.60 1.89
C LEU A 94 12.98 -23.52 0.39
N GLU A 95 14.22 -23.24 0.07
CA GLU A 95 14.69 -23.14 -1.31
C GLU A 95 14.92 -24.54 -1.90
N THR A 96 14.46 -24.72 -3.11
CA THR A 96 14.72 -25.91 -3.94
C THR A 96 15.17 -25.46 -5.33
N SER A 97 15.55 -26.39 -6.20
CA SER A 97 15.91 -26.08 -7.58
C SER A 97 14.88 -26.66 -8.55
N SER A 98 14.69 -25.99 -9.70
CA SER A 98 13.82 -26.46 -10.78
C SER A 98 14.49 -26.29 -12.13
N PHE A 99 14.24 -27.24 -13.04
CA PHE A 99 14.56 -27.10 -14.47
C PHE A 99 13.50 -26.29 -15.23
N GLY A 100 12.34 -26.03 -14.60
CA GLY A 100 11.30 -25.18 -15.15
C GLY A 100 11.81 -23.76 -15.44
N THR A 101 11.34 -23.18 -16.54
CA THR A 101 11.73 -21.83 -16.97
C THR A 101 10.53 -20.89 -17.13
N SER A 102 9.33 -21.44 -17.27
CA SER A 102 8.08 -20.68 -17.46
C SER A 102 7.21 -20.78 -16.22
N ILE A 103 6.58 -19.66 -15.87
CA ILE A 103 5.55 -19.62 -14.84
C ILE A 103 4.28 -20.31 -15.34
N SER A 104 3.51 -20.89 -14.44
CA SER A 104 2.25 -21.57 -14.71
C SER A 104 1.27 -20.66 -15.46
N PRO A 105 0.41 -21.17 -16.36
CA PRO A 105 -0.64 -20.38 -16.98
C PRO A 105 -1.65 -19.87 -15.95
N SER A 106 -2.30 -18.72 -16.24
CA SER A 106 -3.15 -18.03 -15.24
C SER A 106 -4.37 -18.83 -14.75
N ASN A 107 -4.74 -19.89 -15.47
CA ASN A 107 -5.92 -20.71 -15.17
C ASN A 107 -5.61 -22.02 -14.44
N ALA A 108 -4.33 -22.39 -14.30
CA ALA A 108 -3.96 -23.63 -13.62
C ALA A 108 -2.50 -23.60 -13.15
N GLY A 109 -2.30 -23.75 -11.84
CA GLY A 109 -0.98 -23.99 -11.26
C GLY A 109 -0.50 -25.42 -11.46
N ASP A 110 0.80 -25.66 -11.35
CA ASP A 110 1.45 -26.96 -11.45
C ASP A 110 1.93 -27.51 -10.07
N GLY A 111 1.69 -26.75 -9.00
CA GLY A 111 2.08 -27.08 -7.63
C GLY A 111 3.51 -26.69 -7.27
N VAL A 112 4.24 -26.02 -8.16
CA VAL A 112 5.62 -25.56 -7.93
C VAL A 112 5.66 -24.04 -7.90
N SER A 113 5.99 -23.45 -6.76
CA SER A 113 6.23 -22.00 -6.68
C SER A 113 7.59 -21.66 -7.27
N LEU A 114 7.61 -21.16 -8.49
CA LEU A 114 8.82 -20.95 -9.28
C LEU A 114 9.28 -19.48 -9.25
N ILE A 115 10.58 -19.23 -9.04
CA ILE A 115 11.20 -17.93 -9.36
C ILE A 115 12.06 -18.12 -10.62
N THR A 116 11.79 -17.31 -11.65
CA THR A 116 12.45 -17.42 -12.96
C THR A 116 12.77 -16.05 -13.56
N VAL A 117 13.84 -16.01 -14.36
CA VAL A 117 14.22 -14.85 -15.18
C VAL A 117 14.27 -15.19 -16.67
N SER A 118 13.73 -16.37 -17.05
CA SER A 118 13.77 -16.84 -18.43
C SER A 118 12.96 -15.98 -19.40
N THR A 119 13.48 -15.81 -20.61
CA THR A 119 12.79 -15.15 -21.73
C THR A 119 11.52 -15.89 -22.18
N ASP A 120 11.33 -17.14 -21.79
CA ASP A 120 10.13 -17.92 -22.08
C ASP A 120 8.85 -17.28 -21.51
N ASN A 121 9.00 -16.35 -20.56
CA ASN A 121 7.89 -15.65 -19.90
C ASN A 121 7.43 -14.38 -20.60
N LEU A 122 7.97 -14.01 -21.77
CA LEU A 122 7.60 -12.76 -22.45
C LEU A 122 6.09 -12.64 -22.69
N ALA A 123 5.44 -13.72 -23.09
CA ALA A 123 3.99 -13.74 -23.33
C ALA A 123 3.17 -13.48 -22.05
N ALA A 124 3.71 -13.75 -20.88
CA ALA A 124 3.02 -13.51 -19.61
C ALA A 124 2.84 -12.01 -19.33
N PHE A 125 3.68 -11.14 -19.90
CA PHE A 125 3.64 -9.69 -19.67
C PHE A 125 2.77 -8.95 -20.70
N GLY A 126 2.58 -9.51 -21.91
CA GLY A 126 1.82 -8.84 -22.98
C GLY A 126 2.42 -7.48 -23.32
N SER A 127 1.65 -6.39 -23.18
CA SER A 127 2.09 -5.01 -23.37
C SER A 127 2.48 -4.29 -22.06
N SER A 128 2.57 -5.00 -20.94
CA SER A 128 2.93 -4.41 -19.64
C SER A 128 4.41 -4.06 -19.58
N ASN A 129 4.71 -2.88 -19.07
CA ASN A 129 6.07 -2.42 -18.76
C ASN A 129 6.45 -2.72 -17.31
N SER A 130 5.67 -3.52 -16.57
CA SER A 130 6.03 -3.94 -15.21
C SER A 130 7.33 -4.74 -15.24
N PRO A 131 8.29 -4.47 -14.33
CA PRO A 131 9.56 -5.19 -14.32
C PRO A 131 9.43 -6.65 -13.86
N GLY A 132 8.41 -6.96 -13.05
CA GLY A 132 8.14 -8.29 -12.56
C GLY A 132 6.66 -8.65 -12.68
N ARG A 133 6.36 -9.90 -12.43
CA ARG A 133 5.00 -10.42 -12.33
C ARG A 133 4.97 -11.63 -11.40
N THR A 134 4.04 -11.59 -10.47
CA THR A 134 3.70 -12.73 -9.62
C THR A 134 2.32 -13.28 -10.00
N ARG A 135 2.22 -14.60 -10.14
CA ARG A 135 0.93 -15.31 -10.26
C ARG A 135 0.69 -16.12 -9.02
N VAL A 136 -0.44 -15.86 -8.37
CA VAL A 136 -0.81 -16.53 -7.12
C VAL A 136 -1.98 -17.47 -7.37
N PHE A 137 -1.83 -18.73 -6.95
CA PHE A 137 -2.87 -19.76 -7.01
C PHE A 137 -3.31 -20.11 -5.60
N TYR A 138 -4.61 -20.29 -5.41
CA TYR A 138 -5.21 -20.53 -4.10
C TYR A 138 -6.32 -21.56 -4.19
N ASP A 139 -6.56 -22.23 -3.07
CA ASP A 139 -7.64 -23.19 -2.94
C ASP A 139 -9.00 -22.49 -2.70
N SER A 140 -10.07 -23.28 -2.62
CA SER A 140 -11.43 -22.78 -2.39
C SER A 140 -11.62 -22.11 -1.02
N GLY A 141 -10.68 -22.26 -0.10
CA GLY A 141 -10.66 -21.63 1.21
C GLY A 141 -9.85 -20.32 1.25
N GLY A 142 -9.22 -19.94 0.12
CA GLY A 142 -8.36 -18.76 0.03
C GLY A 142 -6.91 -18.99 0.48
N ALA A 143 -6.53 -20.22 0.82
CA ALA A 143 -5.12 -20.51 1.12
C ALA A 143 -4.28 -20.51 -0.15
N ILE A 144 -3.16 -19.81 -0.13
CA ILE A 144 -2.19 -19.83 -1.23
C ILE A 144 -1.54 -21.23 -1.27
N VAL A 145 -1.55 -21.84 -2.44
CA VAL A 145 -1.01 -23.17 -2.68
C VAL A 145 0.21 -23.14 -3.59
N GLU A 146 0.31 -22.12 -4.44
CA GLU A 146 1.41 -21.88 -5.37
C GLU A 146 1.52 -20.38 -5.68
N ALA A 147 2.74 -19.89 -5.91
CA ALA A 147 2.97 -18.55 -6.41
C ALA A 147 4.25 -18.50 -7.24
N ASP A 148 4.12 -18.09 -8.50
CA ASP A 148 5.21 -17.99 -9.46
C ASP A 148 5.64 -16.56 -9.67
N ILE A 149 6.95 -16.32 -9.71
CA ILE A 149 7.57 -15.02 -9.98
C ILE A 149 8.37 -15.11 -11.28
N ALA A 150 8.10 -14.17 -12.22
CA ALA A 150 8.92 -13.96 -13.40
C ALA A 150 9.35 -12.50 -13.51
N LEU A 151 10.60 -12.24 -13.95
CA LEU A 151 11.02 -10.93 -14.39
C LEU A 151 10.68 -10.73 -15.87
N ASN A 152 10.37 -9.47 -16.24
CA ASN A 152 9.96 -9.13 -17.61
C ASN A 152 11.15 -9.20 -18.57
N PRO A 153 11.13 -10.08 -19.58
CA PRO A 153 12.21 -10.18 -20.54
C PRO A 153 12.41 -8.93 -21.44
N ALA A 154 11.39 -8.06 -21.53
CA ALA A 154 11.47 -6.81 -22.30
C ALA A 154 12.19 -5.69 -21.53
N GLU A 155 12.41 -5.84 -20.23
CA GLU A 155 13.09 -4.87 -19.37
C GLU A 155 14.53 -5.28 -19.07
N THR A 156 15.35 -4.33 -18.64
CA THR A 156 16.77 -4.56 -18.33
C THR A 156 17.02 -4.49 -16.83
N PHE A 157 17.88 -5.37 -16.33
CA PHE A 157 18.12 -5.53 -14.90
C PHE A 157 19.62 -5.52 -14.56
N SER A 158 19.94 -5.09 -13.33
CA SER A 158 21.26 -5.24 -12.74
C SER A 158 21.17 -5.40 -11.22
N SER A 159 22.25 -5.90 -10.60
CA SER A 159 22.39 -5.95 -9.14
C SER A 159 23.32 -4.86 -8.58
N ASP A 160 23.95 -4.07 -9.44
CA ASP A 160 25.03 -3.10 -9.10
C ASP A 160 24.62 -1.63 -9.26
N GLY A 161 23.34 -1.33 -9.48
CA GLY A 161 22.86 0.04 -9.60
C GLY A 161 23.14 0.68 -10.97
N THR A 162 23.43 -0.10 -12.02
CA THR A 162 23.63 0.44 -13.38
C THR A 162 22.43 1.27 -13.83
N ALA A 163 22.66 2.54 -14.16
CA ALA A 163 21.63 3.47 -14.58
C ALA A 163 20.80 2.93 -15.77
N GLY A 164 19.48 3.18 -15.73
CA GLY A 164 18.53 2.75 -16.75
C GLY A 164 18.06 1.29 -16.61
N THR A 165 18.61 0.52 -15.67
CA THR A 165 18.16 -0.85 -15.39
C THR A 165 17.28 -0.88 -14.14
N TYR A 166 16.39 -1.86 -14.02
CA TYR A 166 15.74 -2.17 -12.76
C TYR A 166 16.69 -2.91 -11.81
N ASP A 167 16.56 -2.64 -10.52
CA ASP A 167 17.33 -3.34 -9.50
C ASP A 167 16.74 -4.72 -9.23
N LEU A 168 17.53 -5.77 -9.38
CA LEU A 168 17.10 -7.16 -9.21
C LEU A 168 16.53 -7.43 -7.82
N GLU A 169 17.24 -7.00 -6.77
CA GLU A 169 16.81 -7.27 -5.40
C GLU A 169 15.54 -6.53 -5.05
N SER A 170 15.42 -5.25 -5.45
CA SER A 170 14.20 -4.46 -5.26
C SER A 170 13.01 -5.08 -5.98
N THR A 171 13.18 -5.51 -7.24
CA THR A 171 12.11 -6.15 -8.00
C THR A 171 11.70 -7.48 -7.37
N PHE A 172 12.64 -8.33 -7.01
CA PHE A 172 12.30 -9.59 -6.31
C PHE A 172 11.64 -9.33 -4.95
N THR A 173 12.08 -8.32 -4.19
CA THR A 173 11.46 -7.99 -2.89
C THR A 173 10.01 -7.60 -3.08
N HIS A 174 9.68 -6.80 -4.09
CA HIS A 174 8.30 -6.47 -4.46
C HIS A 174 7.49 -7.71 -4.83
N GLU A 175 7.99 -8.53 -5.74
CA GLU A 175 7.28 -9.72 -6.22
C GLU A 175 7.07 -10.78 -5.11
N VAL A 176 8.02 -10.91 -4.18
CA VAL A 176 7.86 -11.77 -3.00
C VAL A 176 6.74 -11.25 -2.09
N GLY A 177 6.51 -9.95 -2.01
CA GLY A 177 5.33 -9.41 -1.32
C GLY A 177 4.02 -9.94 -1.90
N HIS A 178 3.89 -9.96 -3.23
CA HIS A 178 2.75 -10.59 -3.90
C HIS A 178 2.67 -12.10 -3.66
N LEU A 179 3.80 -12.81 -3.70
CA LEU A 179 3.86 -14.23 -3.35
C LEU A 179 3.29 -14.49 -1.95
N LEU A 180 3.48 -13.56 -1.02
CA LEU A 180 2.96 -13.65 0.34
C LEU A 180 1.48 -13.29 0.48
N GLY A 181 0.84 -12.74 -0.56
CA GLY A 181 -0.56 -12.34 -0.55
C GLY A 181 -0.79 -10.85 -0.32
N LEU A 182 0.24 -10.02 -0.46
CA LEU A 182 0.12 -8.56 -0.43
C LEU A 182 -0.17 -8.04 -1.85
N GLU A 183 -1.03 -7.04 -1.93
CA GLU A 183 -1.27 -6.21 -3.11
C GLU A 183 -0.40 -4.95 -3.06
N HIS A 184 -0.60 -4.04 -4.03
CA HIS A 184 0.11 -2.76 -4.06
C HIS A 184 -0.32 -1.82 -2.94
N SER A 185 0.63 -1.00 -2.48
CA SER A 185 0.42 0.04 -1.47
C SER A 185 0.31 1.43 -2.10
N ALA A 186 -0.56 2.28 -1.53
CA ALA A 186 -0.64 3.70 -1.86
C ALA A 186 0.39 4.57 -1.11
N VAL A 187 1.20 4.00 -0.22
CA VAL A 187 2.31 4.68 0.45
C VAL A 187 3.48 4.76 -0.52
N ILE A 188 3.92 5.96 -0.87
CA ILE A 188 4.91 6.20 -1.95
C ILE A 188 6.27 5.53 -1.65
N GLY A 189 6.67 5.48 -0.36
CA GLY A 189 7.92 4.85 0.08
C GLY A 189 7.86 3.34 0.23
N ALA A 190 6.67 2.71 0.12
CA ALA A 190 6.53 1.28 0.30
C ALA A 190 7.21 0.49 -0.83
N THR A 191 7.77 -0.67 -0.50
CA THR A 191 8.26 -1.63 -1.49
C THR A 191 7.12 -2.14 -2.37
N MET A 192 5.92 -2.28 -1.80
CA MET A 192 4.72 -2.69 -2.53
C MET A 192 4.04 -1.55 -3.32
N GLN A 193 4.66 -0.38 -3.45
CA GLN A 193 4.18 0.67 -4.33
C GLN A 193 4.29 0.19 -5.80
N PRO A 194 3.24 0.35 -6.65
CA PRO A 194 3.22 -0.28 -7.99
C PRO A 194 4.25 0.27 -8.98
N ARG A 195 4.81 1.45 -8.69
CA ARG A 195 5.77 2.10 -9.58
C ARG A 195 7.18 1.95 -9.03
N GLN A 196 7.96 1.11 -9.68
CA GLN A 196 9.37 0.94 -9.38
C GLN A 196 10.21 1.87 -10.26
N ALA A 197 11.22 2.52 -9.66
CA ALA A 197 12.18 3.33 -10.42
C ALA A 197 13.30 2.46 -10.99
N LYS A 198 13.80 2.86 -12.17
CA LYS A 198 15.10 2.37 -12.65
C LYS A 198 16.25 3.02 -11.87
N ASN A 199 17.35 2.34 -11.77
CA ASN A 199 18.60 2.88 -11.24
C ASN A 199 18.98 4.15 -12.00
N GLY A 200 19.47 5.13 -11.28
CA GLY A 200 19.84 6.44 -11.85
C GLY A 200 18.77 7.51 -11.69
N VAL A 201 17.53 7.18 -11.26
CA VAL A 201 16.53 8.18 -10.95
C VAL A 201 17.05 9.17 -9.91
N TYR A 202 16.70 10.44 -10.05
CA TYR A 202 17.24 11.56 -9.28
C TYR A 202 18.75 11.76 -9.42
N GLY A 203 19.37 11.23 -10.46
CA GLY A 203 20.82 11.23 -10.62
C GLY A 203 21.57 10.44 -9.54
N LEU A 204 20.87 9.56 -8.80
CA LEU A 204 21.42 8.74 -7.73
C LEU A 204 21.72 7.32 -8.22
N PRO A 205 22.86 6.71 -7.81
CA PRO A 205 23.25 5.38 -8.30
C PRO A 205 22.27 4.26 -7.90
N ALA A 206 21.54 4.45 -6.79
CA ALA A 206 20.56 3.46 -6.35
C ALA A 206 19.46 4.13 -5.52
N VAL A 207 18.34 4.43 -6.16
CA VAL A 207 17.08 4.71 -5.49
C VAL A 207 16.26 3.45 -5.56
N THR A 208 16.53 2.50 -4.68
CA THR A 208 15.93 1.17 -4.74
C THR A 208 15.20 0.86 -3.45
N GLN A 209 14.04 0.25 -3.58
CA GLN A 209 13.20 -0.21 -2.48
C GLN A 209 13.61 -1.66 -2.08
N ARG A 210 14.91 -1.88 -1.81
CA ARG A 210 15.38 -3.19 -1.34
C ARG A 210 14.91 -3.49 0.07
N ALA A 211 14.92 -2.46 0.95
CA ALA A 211 14.49 -2.59 2.33
C ALA A 211 12.97 -2.37 2.43
N LEU A 212 12.30 -3.21 3.20
CA LEU A 212 10.88 -3.06 3.48
C LEU A 212 10.58 -1.79 4.25
N SER A 213 9.55 -1.05 3.85
CA SER A 213 9.00 0.07 4.60
C SER A 213 8.27 -0.42 5.86
N ALA A 214 7.90 0.50 6.74
CA ALA A 214 7.06 0.15 7.88
C ALA A 214 5.67 -0.34 7.43
N ASP A 215 5.16 0.17 6.30
CA ASP A 215 3.92 -0.26 5.68
C ASP A 215 3.99 -1.73 5.22
N ASP A 216 5.03 -2.11 4.48
CA ASP A 216 5.27 -3.49 4.04
C ASP A 216 5.40 -4.45 5.23
N ILE A 217 6.15 -4.05 6.26
CA ILE A 217 6.35 -4.83 7.49
C ILE A 217 5.02 -5.08 8.19
N ALA A 218 4.20 -4.03 8.30
CA ALA A 218 2.90 -4.14 8.93
C ALA A 218 1.97 -5.04 8.08
N GLY A 219 2.05 -5.01 6.72
CA GLY A 219 1.37 -5.92 5.81
C GLY A 219 1.72 -7.38 6.05
N ALA A 220 3.00 -7.68 6.05
CA ALA A 220 3.47 -9.04 6.33
C ALA A 220 3.03 -9.54 7.71
N ARG A 221 3.12 -8.67 8.73
CA ARG A 221 2.69 -9.01 10.10
C ARG A 221 1.19 -9.21 10.22
N SER A 222 0.39 -8.53 9.42
CA SER A 222 -1.07 -8.72 9.41
C SER A 222 -1.47 -10.14 9.00
N LEU A 223 -0.70 -10.75 8.09
CA LEU A 223 -0.94 -12.10 7.56
C LEU A 223 -0.23 -13.19 8.37
N TYR A 224 0.99 -12.93 8.86
CA TYR A 224 1.90 -13.94 9.41
C TYR A 224 2.45 -13.60 10.79
N GLY A 225 2.16 -12.42 11.32
CA GLY A 225 2.67 -11.98 12.62
C GLY A 225 1.96 -12.66 13.80
N SER A 226 2.57 -12.53 14.97
CA SER A 226 1.96 -12.94 16.22
C SER A 226 0.95 -11.91 16.70
N ALA A 227 -0.30 -12.32 16.88
CA ALA A 227 -1.33 -11.45 17.45
C ALA A 227 -0.94 -10.87 18.84
N ALA A 228 -0.04 -11.52 19.56
CA ALA A 228 0.47 -11.03 20.83
C ALA A 228 1.43 -9.81 20.70
N GLU A 229 1.93 -9.54 19.50
CA GLU A 229 2.92 -8.47 19.23
C GLU A 229 2.36 -7.31 18.44
N ILE A 230 1.23 -7.51 17.77
CA ILE A 230 0.60 -6.54 16.87
C ILE A 230 -0.80 -6.18 17.34
N GLY A 231 -1.27 -5.02 16.91
CA GLY A 231 -2.67 -4.62 17.01
C GLY A 231 -3.19 -4.07 15.69
N SER A 232 -4.40 -3.53 15.73
CA SER A 232 -5.03 -2.93 14.55
C SER A 232 -5.87 -1.71 14.92
N ILE A 233 -6.19 -0.91 13.90
CA ILE A 233 -7.17 0.15 13.96
C ILE A 233 -8.17 -0.10 12.84
N SER A 234 -9.48 -0.10 13.16
CA SER A 234 -10.55 -0.13 12.17
C SER A 234 -11.44 1.08 12.29
N GLY A 235 -12.14 1.41 11.22
CA GLY A 235 -13.08 2.51 11.20
C GLY A 235 -13.93 2.53 9.95
N LYS A 236 -14.77 3.56 9.83
CA LYS A 236 -15.69 3.70 8.71
C LYS A 236 -15.74 5.14 8.22
N LEU A 237 -15.61 5.31 6.93
CA LEU A 237 -15.82 6.56 6.22
C LEU A 237 -17.20 6.51 5.56
N LEU A 238 -18.00 7.56 5.74
CA LEU A 238 -19.36 7.64 5.20
C LEU A 238 -19.52 8.96 4.48
N MET A 239 -20.04 8.96 3.26
CA MET A 239 -20.41 10.19 2.57
C MET A 239 -21.92 10.45 2.78
N SER A 240 -22.25 11.64 3.30
CA SER A 240 -23.61 12.11 3.36
C SER A 240 -23.98 12.76 2.03
N ARG A 241 -24.89 12.16 1.27
CA ARG A 241 -25.64 12.90 0.24
C ARG A 241 -26.82 13.53 0.95
N GLY A 242 -26.98 14.85 0.82
CA GLY A 242 -28.18 15.55 1.31
C GLY A 242 -29.45 14.85 0.81
N GLY A 243 -30.09 14.04 1.66
CA GLY A 243 -31.23 13.22 1.27
C GLY A 243 -31.20 11.75 1.69
N GLY A 244 -30.16 11.29 2.41
CA GLY A 244 -30.21 10.03 3.16
C GLY A 244 -29.58 8.78 2.55
N ALA A 245 -29.02 8.80 1.35
CA ALA A 245 -28.23 7.67 0.83
C ALA A 245 -26.74 7.93 1.07
N ALA A 246 -26.06 7.00 1.76
CA ALA A 246 -24.59 7.02 1.85
C ALA A 246 -24.01 6.93 0.43
N ALA A 247 -23.15 7.89 0.05
CA ALA A 247 -22.40 7.79 -1.18
C ALA A 247 -21.19 6.86 -0.97
N ASN A 248 -20.71 6.31 -2.06
CA ASN A 248 -19.55 5.42 -2.07
C ASN A 248 -18.29 6.17 -1.61
N THR A 249 -17.63 5.68 -0.56
CA THR A 249 -16.35 6.18 -0.04
C THR A 249 -15.18 5.27 -0.44
N ALA A 250 -15.43 4.29 -1.30
CA ALA A 250 -14.40 3.42 -1.81
C ALA A 250 -13.29 4.19 -2.53
N GLY A 251 -12.09 3.70 -2.46
CA GLY A 251 -10.93 4.34 -3.09
C GLY A 251 -10.33 5.51 -2.30
N LEU A 252 -10.85 5.80 -1.09
CA LEU A 252 -10.14 6.66 -0.18
C LEU A 252 -9.00 5.89 0.49
N MET A 253 -7.81 6.45 0.43
CA MET A 253 -6.68 5.97 1.21
C MET A 253 -6.82 6.46 2.65
N VAL A 254 -6.67 5.55 3.62
CA VAL A 254 -6.44 5.87 5.03
C VAL A 254 -5.03 5.45 5.39
N PHE A 255 -4.23 6.34 5.95
CA PHE A 255 -2.88 5.99 6.39
C PHE A 255 -2.63 6.45 7.82
N ALA A 256 -1.73 5.73 8.49
CA ALA A 256 -1.32 6.00 9.86
C ALA A 256 0.08 6.60 9.90
N GLU A 257 0.22 7.70 10.63
CA GLU A 257 1.49 8.27 11.03
C GLU A 257 1.73 7.99 12.53
N GLU A 258 2.89 7.46 12.88
CA GLU A 258 3.29 7.29 14.27
C GLU A 258 3.34 8.65 14.96
N PHE A 259 2.61 8.79 16.07
CA PHE A 259 2.56 10.04 16.82
C PHE A 259 3.91 10.35 17.47
N GLY A 260 4.39 11.56 17.24
CA GLY A 260 5.69 12.03 17.76
C GLY A 260 6.83 11.95 16.74
N THR A 261 6.96 10.87 15.99
CA THR A 261 7.97 10.76 14.93
C THR A 261 7.49 11.27 13.58
N GLY A 262 6.19 11.08 13.29
CA GLY A 262 5.58 11.38 12.00
C GLY A 262 5.88 10.36 10.91
N LYS A 263 6.43 9.18 11.24
CA LYS A 263 6.64 8.10 10.26
C LYS A 263 5.31 7.57 9.76
N VAL A 264 5.21 7.36 8.45
CA VAL A 264 4.11 6.59 7.85
C VAL A 264 4.37 5.12 8.12
N VAL A 265 3.40 4.44 8.72
CA VAL A 265 3.59 3.06 9.17
C VAL A 265 2.61 2.07 8.57
N ALA A 266 1.52 2.54 8.01
CA ALA A 266 0.54 1.70 7.33
C ALA A 266 -0.41 2.54 6.47
N GLY A 267 -0.81 2.02 5.33
CA GLY A 267 -1.86 2.55 4.48
C GLY A 267 -2.91 1.51 4.14
N ALA A 268 -4.16 1.90 3.92
CA ALA A 268 -5.24 1.04 3.49
C ALA A 268 -6.15 1.78 2.52
N ILE A 269 -6.80 1.06 1.62
CA ILE A 269 -7.86 1.59 0.77
C ILE A 269 -9.21 1.22 1.40
N ALA A 270 -10.08 2.21 1.57
CA ALA A 270 -11.42 1.98 2.09
C ALA A 270 -12.27 1.20 1.07
N SER A 271 -13.04 0.24 1.56
CA SER A 271 -13.97 -0.57 0.76
C SER A 271 -15.11 0.25 0.19
N VAL A 272 -15.93 -0.36 -0.67
CA VAL A 272 -17.17 0.24 -1.21
C VAL A 272 -18.18 0.64 -0.12
N SER A 273 -18.13 -0.01 1.04
CA SER A 273 -18.94 0.35 2.21
C SER A 273 -18.29 1.39 3.11
N GLY A 274 -17.07 1.86 2.77
CA GLY A 274 -16.29 2.82 3.52
C GLY A 274 -15.55 2.24 4.71
N ASP A 275 -15.57 0.93 4.88
CA ASP A 275 -14.84 0.28 5.96
C ASP A 275 -13.35 0.25 5.64
N TYR A 276 -12.50 0.47 6.65
CA TYR A 276 -11.06 0.33 6.57
C TYR A 276 -10.50 -0.30 7.84
N GLN A 277 -9.36 -0.98 7.71
CA GLN A 277 -8.62 -1.51 8.84
C GLN A 277 -7.11 -1.39 8.58
N LEU A 278 -6.36 -0.87 9.53
CA LEU A 278 -4.91 -0.85 9.58
C LEU A 278 -4.45 -1.93 10.57
N SER A 279 -3.89 -3.03 10.07
CA SER A 279 -3.48 -4.20 10.88
C SER A 279 -1.95 -4.31 10.95
N GLY A 280 -1.43 -5.25 11.73
CA GLY A 280 0.02 -5.46 11.83
C GLY A 280 0.80 -4.33 12.51
N LEU A 281 0.08 -3.38 13.12
CA LEU A 281 0.67 -2.23 13.79
C LEU A 281 1.35 -2.64 15.09
N ALA A 282 2.52 -2.07 15.35
CA ALA A 282 3.13 -2.14 16.67
C ALA A 282 2.27 -1.43 17.72
N PRO A 283 2.33 -1.81 19.02
CA PRO A 283 1.75 -1.00 20.08
C PRO A 283 2.31 0.42 20.07
N GLY A 284 1.43 1.42 20.09
CA GLY A 284 1.83 2.82 19.96
C GLY A 284 0.65 3.76 19.82
N SER A 285 0.93 5.01 19.52
CA SER A 285 -0.06 6.05 19.27
C SER A 285 0.05 6.52 17.83
N TYR A 286 -1.08 6.64 17.14
CA TYR A 286 -1.12 6.91 15.71
C TYR A 286 -2.09 8.02 15.37
N ARG A 287 -1.69 8.90 14.44
CA ARG A 287 -2.58 9.84 13.77
C ARG A 287 -3.08 9.19 12.48
N LEU A 288 -4.37 9.27 12.22
CA LEU A 288 -4.97 8.76 10.98
C LEU A 288 -5.36 9.90 10.06
N ILE A 289 -5.00 9.77 8.81
CA ILE A 289 -5.32 10.71 7.74
C ILE A 289 -6.06 9.96 6.64
N ALA A 290 -7.12 10.56 6.10
CA ALA A 290 -7.82 10.08 4.93
C ALA A 290 -7.68 11.06 3.78
N GLN A 291 -7.47 10.54 2.59
CA GLN A 291 -7.39 11.30 1.34
C GLN A 291 -7.79 10.45 0.13
N SER A 292 -8.01 11.09 -1.01
CA SER A 292 -8.18 10.37 -2.26
C SER A 292 -6.88 9.64 -2.65
N ALA A 293 -6.98 8.37 -3.02
CA ALA A 293 -5.86 7.60 -3.60
C ALA A 293 -5.69 7.85 -5.11
N ASN A 294 -6.60 8.61 -5.72
CA ASN A 294 -6.58 8.89 -7.16
C ASN A 294 -5.28 9.60 -7.57
N GLY A 295 -4.61 9.03 -8.57
CA GLY A 295 -3.29 9.50 -9.04
C GLY A 295 -2.10 8.81 -8.38
N LEU A 296 -2.26 8.23 -7.19
CA LEU A 296 -1.25 7.37 -6.55
C LEU A 296 -1.40 5.92 -6.98
N LEU A 297 -2.64 5.45 -7.08
CA LEU A 297 -3.01 4.12 -7.57
C LEU A 297 -4.00 4.23 -8.72
N ALA A 298 -3.94 3.30 -9.66
CA ALA A 298 -4.99 3.03 -10.65
C ALA A 298 -5.80 1.80 -10.22
N GLY A 299 -7.02 1.65 -10.75
CA GLY A 299 -7.85 0.47 -10.46
C GLY A 299 -7.21 -0.85 -10.88
N THR A 300 -6.27 -0.81 -11.83
CA THR A 300 -5.49 -1.97 -12.26
C THR A 300 -4.33 -2.32 -11.33
N ASP A 301 -4.00 -1.45 -10.39
CA ASP A 301 -2.88 -1.63 -9.46
C ASP A 301 -3.30 -2.38 -8.20
N ILE A 302 -4.59 -2.58 -7.97
CA ILE A 302 -5.14 -3.20 -6.76
C ILE A 302 -6.19 -4.25 -7.09
N GLY A 303 -6.51 -5.10 -6.12
CA GLY A 303 -7.49 -6.17 -6.27
C GLY A 303 -8.91 -5.69 -6.58
N ALA A 304 -9.73 -6.59 -7.12
CA ALA A 304 -11.08 -6.27 -7.57
C ALA A 304 -11.99 -5.72 -6.46
N ALA A 305 -11.78 -6.14 -5.21
CA ALA A 305 -12.58 -5.68 -4.06
C ALA A 305 -12.42 -4.17 -3.79
N GLU A 306 -11.27 -3.60 -4.17
CA GLU A 306 -10.91 -2.21 -3.90
C GLU A 306 -10.96 -1.36 -5.19
N SER A 307 -10.78 -1.99 -6.37
CA SER A 307 -10.71 -1.29 -7.66
C SER A 307 -12.03 -0.64 -8.09
N GLU A 308 -13.17 -1.25 -7.77
CA GLU A 308 -14.51 -0.66 -8.02
C GLU A 308 -14.65 0.72 -7.35
N GLY A 309 -14.01 0.89 -6.20
CA GLY A 309 -14.02 2.13 -5.47
C GLY A 309 -13.19 3.23 -6.13
N LEU A 310 -11.98 2.92 -6.60
CA LEU A 310 -11.09 3.90 -7.21
C LEU A 310 -11.67 4.52 -8.48
N ALA A 311 -12.36 3.73 -9.29
CA ALA A 311 -12.97 4.21 -10.54
C ALA A 311 -14.09 5.26 -10.31
N ASN A 312 -14.71 5.26 -9.15
CA ASN A 312 -15.88 6.08 -8.81
C ASN A 312 -15.63 7.09 -7.69
N THR A 313 -14.38 7.21 -7.21
CA THR A 313 -14.06 8.11 -6.10
C THR A 313 -14.04 9.54 -6.57
N SER A 314 -14.94 10.34 -6.04
CA SER A 314 -14.82 11.80 -6.12
C SER A 314 -13.57 12.21 -5.38
N LEU A 315 -12.87 13.23 -5.90
CA LEU A 315 -11.69 13.80 -5.26
C LEU A 315 -12.11 14.42 -3.92
N VAL A 316 -11.79 13.74 -2.84
CA VAL A 316 -12.10 14.18 -1.47
C VAL A 316 -10.93 14.96 -0.91
N ARG A 317 -11.20 16.08 -0.26
CA ARG A 317 -10.19 16.84 0.47
C ARG A 317 -9.62 16.00 1.60
N THR A 318 -8.32 16.12 1.80
CA THR A 318 -7.63 15.41 2.89
C THR A 318 -8.08 15.89 4.26
N PHE A 319 -8.31 14.96 5.18
CA PHE A 319 -8.70 15.27 6.56
C PHE A 319 -8.07 14.31 7.57
N GLU A 320 -7.92 14.78 8.80
CA GLU A 320 -7.55 13.92 9.93
C GLU A 320 -8.80 13.23 10.48
N ILE A 321 -8.75 11.89 10.61
CA ILE A 321 -9.88 11.08 11.09
C ILE A 321 -10.19 11.35 12.56
N SER A 322 -9.15 11.64 13.35
CA SER A 322 -9.27 11.89 14.78
C SER A 322 -8.37 13.05 15.21
N ARG A 323 -8.88 13.95 16.05
CA ARG A 323 -8.10 15.05 16.64
C ARG A 323 -7.06 14.55 17.66
N ALA A 324 -7.35 13.46 18.34
CA ALA A 324 -6.43 12.81 19.28
C ALA A 324 -5.82 11.55 18.65
N PRO A 325 -4.55 11.24 18.94
CA PRO A 325 -3.95 9.99 18.48
C PRO A 325 -4.73 8.78 18.98
N LEU A 326 -4.86 7.76 18.13
CA LEU A 326 -5.44 6.48 18.48
C LEU A 326 -4.36 5.57 19.08
N VAL A 327 -4.67 4.95 20.19
CA VAL A 327 -3.74 4.04 20.88
C VAL A 327 -3.98 2.62 20.42
N VAL A 328 -2.92 1.98 19.92
CA VAL A 328 -2.88 0.56 19.56
C VAL A 328 -2.24 -0.24 20.68
N LYS A 329 -2.86 -1.35 21.06
CA LYS A 329 -2.34 -2.33 22.01
C LYS A 329 -2.21 -3.68 21.33
N SER A 330 -1.26 -4.48 21.78
CA SER A 330 -1.08 -5.86 21.31
C SER A 330 -2.37 -6.68 21.44
N GLY A 331 -2.71 -7.43 20.41
CA GLY A 331 -3.88 -8.30 20.37
C GLY A 331 -5.22 -7.57 20.31
N VAL A 332 -5.24 -6.25 20.18
CA VAL A 332 -6.46 -5.44 20.26
C VAL A 332 -6.73 -4.73 18.93
N ASN A 333 -7.98 -4.79 18.48
CA ASN A 333 -8.48 -3.91 17.44
C ASN A 333 -9.04 -2.64 18.09
N SER A 334 -8.42 -1.50 17.82
CA SER A 334 -8.87 -0.17 18.25
C SER A 334 -9.84 0.40 17.22
N ASN A 335 -11.04 0.79 17.64
CA ASN A 335 -12.04 1.34 16.73
C ASN A 335 -11.95 2.86 16.67
N ALA A 336 -11.73 3.41 15.48
CA ALA A 336 -11.91 4.82 15.21
C ALA A 336 -13.41 5.15 15.08
N ALA A 337 -13.82 6.31 15.56
CA ALA A 337 -15.19 6.76 15.36
C ALA A 337 -15.50 6.90 13.86
N PRO A 338 -16.72 6.56 13.41
CA PRO A 338 -17.12 6.80 12.03
C PRO A 338 -17.02 8.28 11.66
N VAL A 339 -16.51 8.56 10.47
CA VAL A 339 -16.38 9.92 9.95
C VAL A 339 -17.40 10.13 8.83
N PHE A 340 -18.19 11.20 8.95
CA PHE A 340 -19.14 11.60 7.93
C PHE A 340 -18.53 12.73 7.08
N LEU A 341 -18.34 12.45 5.79
CA LEU A 341 -17.90 13.43 4.81
C LEU A 341 -19.10 14.22 4.31
N LEU A 342 -18.95 15.53 4.25
CA LEU A 342 -19.99 16.43 3.75
C LEU A 342 -19.78 16.69 2.25
N PRO A 343 -20.82 17.04 1.48
CA PRO A 343 -20.69 17.45 0.08
C PRO A 343 -19.75 18.66 -0.12
N THR A 344 -19.59 19.49 0.92
CA THR A 344 -18.66 20.63 0.93
C THR A 344 -17.18 20.22 0.97
N ASP A 345 -16.90 18.95 1.28
CA ASP A 345 -15.55 18.39 1.26
C ASP A 345 -15.12 17.97 -0.16
N LEU A 346 -15.95 18.26 -1.18
CA LEU A 346 -15.76 17.92 -2.59
C LEU A 346 -15.86 19.16 -3.49
N PRO A 347 -15.16 19.20 -4.64
CA PRO A 347 -14.00 18.37 -4.99
C PRO A 347 -12.74 18.93 -4.34
N ALA A 348 -11.73 18.07 -4.14
CA ALA A 348 -10.39 18.53 -3.89
C ALA A 348 -9.83 19.21 -5.14
N THR A 349 -9.02 20.24 -4.96
CA THR A 349 -8.39 21.01 -6.06
C THR A 349 -6.88 20.87 -6.11
N ILE A 350 -6.29 20.30 -5.05
CA ILE A 350 -4.85 20.02 -4.95
C ILE A 350 -4.61 18.54 -5.07
N HIS A 351 -3.91 18.14 -6.13
CA HIS A 351 -3.57 16.74 -6.40
C HIS A 351 -2.09 16.62 -6.75
N PRO A 352 -1.20 16.56 -5.73
CA PRO A 352 0.20 16.26 -5.95
C PRO A 352 0.33 14.82 -6.46
N ARG A 353 1.05 14.63 -7.57
CA ARG A 353 1.22 13.34 -8.25
C ARG A 353 2.66 12.88 -8.31
N MET A 354 3.59 13.81 -8.20
CA MET A 354 5.00 13.56 -8.41
C MET A 354 5.80 14.26 -7.31
N ILE A 355 6.90 13.65 -6.93
CA ILE A 355 7.91 14.24 -6.07
C ILE A 355 9.25 14.20 -6.80
N GLY A 356 10.18 15.07 -6.45
CA GLY A 356 11.46 15.15 -7.16
C GLY A 356 12.62 15.59 -6.31
N LEU A 357 13.80 15.28 -6.82
CA LEU A 357 15.10 15.64 -6.27
C LEU A 357 16.05 15.89 -7.44
N ASN A 358 17.06 16.76 -7.26
CA ASN A 358 18.09 17.05 -8.26
C ASN A 358 17.52 17.44 -9.63
N ALA A 359 16.45 18.25 -9.65
CA ALA A 359 15.73 18.69 -10.85
C ALA A 359 15.14 17.56 -11.70
N GLU A 360 14.84 16.43 -11.11
CA GLU A 360 14.13 15.32 -11.73
C GLU A 360 12.87 14.99 -10.94
N LEU A 361 11.74 14.77 -11.63
CA LEU A 361 10.45 14.37 -11.05
C LEU A 361 10.19 12.88 -11.28
N SER A 362 9.62 12.22 -10.28
CA SER A 362 9.20 10.83 -10.37
C SER A 362 7.98 10.56 -9.49
N THR A 363 7.48 9.34 -9.53
CA THR A 363 6.39 8.84 -8.66
C THR A 363 6.89 8.01 -7.49
N VAL A 364 8.21 7.90 -7.31
CA VAL A 364 8.84 7.17 -6.20
C VAL A 364 9.38 8.13 -5.15
N ALA A 365 9.48 7.67 -3.91
CA ALA A 365 9.95 8.49 -2.81
C ALA A 365 11.38 9.02 -3.03
N VAL A 366 11.63 10.23 -2.55
CA VAL A 366 12.98 10.81 -2.58
C VAL A 366 13.79 10.32 -1.38
N PRO A 367 14.98 9.74 -1.59
CA PRO A 367 15.85 9.33 -0.50
C PRO A 367 16.65 10.53 0.02
N LEU A 368 16.46 10.86 1.28
CA LEU A 368 17.18 11.93 1.95
C LEU A 368 18.11 11.38 3.02
N GLU A 369 19.15 12.12 3.32
CA GLU A 369 20.13 11.81 4.36
C GLU A 369 19.95 12.74 5.56
N ALA A 370 20.03 12.19 6.77
CA ALA A 370 20.03 12.96 8.01
C ALA A 370 21.18 13.97 8.07
N GLY A 371 20.93 15.15 8.61
CA GLY A 371 21.89 16.24 8.76
C GLY A 371 22.11 17.09 7.50
N LYS A 372 21.38 16.85 6.40
CA LYS A 372 21.56 17.56 5.13
C LYS A 372 20.33 18.38 4.72
N THR A 373 20.57 19.34 3.80
CA THR A 373 19.53 20.15 3.17
C THR A 373 19.43 19.78 1.69
N PHE A 374 18.18 19.66 1.19
CA PHE A 374 17.87 19.26 -0.16
C PHE A 374 16.84 20.18 -0.79
N THR A 375 16.87 20.35 -2.10
CA THR A 375 15.78 20.97 -2.86
C THR A 375 14.83 19.87 -3.33
N ILE A 376 13.58 19.93 -2.90
CA ILE A 376 12.51 19.01 -3.25
C ILE A 376 11.61 19.67 -4.29
N TYR A 377 11.14 18.91 -5.24
CA TYR A 377 10.19 19.30 -6.26
C TYR A 377 8.87 18.56 -6.05
N VAL A 378 7.75 19.23 -6.25
CA VAL A 378 6.41 18.62 -6.22
C VAL A 378 5.64 19.06 -7.45
N GLY A 379 5.15 18.09 -8.22
CA GLY A 379 4.32 18.31 -9.41
C GLY A 379 2.92 17.74 -9.23
N GLY A 380 1.91 18.44 -9.76
CA GLY A 380 0.52 17.98 -9.73
C GLY A 380 -0.47 19.13 -9.94
N GLU A 381 -1.74 18.79 -10.08
CA GLU A 381 -2.79 19.79 -10.22
C GLU A 381 -2.90 20.64 -8.96
N GLY A 382 -2.99 21.96 -9.11
CA GLY A 382 -3.22 22.91 -8.03
C GLY A 382 -2.06 23.12 -7.07
N VAL A 383 -0.86 22.54 -7.32
CA VAL A 383 0.31 22.75 -6.44
C VAL A 383 0.83 24.18 -6.50
N ASP A 384 0.55 24.92 -7.55
CA ASP A 384 0.82 26.37 -7.69
C ASP A 384 -0.01 27.24 -6.75
N GLN A 385 -1.07 26.70 -6.12
CA GLN A 385 -1.92 27.37 -5.15
C GLN A 385 -1.45 27.18 -3.70
N ILE A 386 -0.34 26.48 -3.48
CA ILE A 386 0.19 26.23 -2.14
C ILE A 386 0.72 27.52 -1.54
N ALA A 387 0.31 27.80 -0.30
CA ALA A 387 0.86 28.91 0.47
C ALA A 387 2.30 28.59 0.88
N GLU A 388 3.16 29.63 0.96
CA GLU A 388 4.54 29.44 1.39
C GLU A 388 4.63 28.79 2.78
N SER A 389 3.82 29.25 3.72
CA SER A 389 3.69 28.66 5.06
C SER A 389 2.89 27.35 5.08
N GLY A 390 2.34 26.93 3.93
CA GLY A 390 1.48 25.75 3.79
C GLY A 390 2.25 24.46 3.55
N ILE A 391 3.59 24.49 3.48
CA ILE A 391 4.39 23.30 3.29
C ILE A 391 4.96 22.84 4.62
N SER A 392 4.79 21.57 4.93
CA SER A 392 5.41 20.93 6.10
C SER A 392 5.67 19.45 5.84
N ALA A 393 6.49 18.82 6.68
CA ALA A 393 6.63 17.37 6.71
C ALA A 393 5.87 16.76 7.89
N SER A 394 5.63 15.47 7.87
CA SER A 394 5.00 14.75 8.96
C SER A 394 5.87 14.71 10.22
N SER A 395 7.20 14.72 10.06
CA SER A 395 8.16 14.75 11.15
C SER A 395 8.59 16.19 11.51
N PRO A 396 8.67 16.54 12.81
CA PRO A 396 9.23 17.83 13.23
C PRO A 396 10.74 17.95 12.97
N LEU A 397 11.43 16.84 12.71
CA LEU A 397 12.86 16.80 12.36
C LEU A 397 13.11 17.05 10.87
N ILE A 398 12.07 17.11 10.04
CA ILE A 398 12.16 17.46 8.63
C ILE A 398 11.53 18.85 8.48
N ARG A 399 12.37 19.87 8.29
CA ARG A 399 11.93 21.27 8.32
C ARG A 399 12.02 21.89 6.96
N ILE A 400 10.99 22.61 6.56
CA ILE A 400 10.99 23.43 5.36
C ILE A 400 11.80 24.70 5.65
N VAL A 401 12.72 25.04 4.77
CA VAL A 401 13.48 26.29 4.86
C VAL A 401 12.59 27.45 4.39
N PRO A 402 12.35 28.48 5.24
CA PRO A 402 11.52 29.62 4.86
C PRO A 402 12.01 30.33 3.59
N GLU A 403 11.11 30.97 2.86
CA GLU A 403 11.39 31.79 1.68
C GLU A 403 12.11 31.04 0.53
N THR A 404 11.90 29.71 0.45
CA THR A 404 12.48 28.88 -0.59
C THR A 404 11.46 28.32 -1.59
N LEU A 405 10.17 28.58 -1.39
CA LEU A 405 9.13 28.19 -2.32
C LEU A 405 9.29 28.93 -3.65
N SER A 406 9.33 28.19 -4.75
CA SER A 406 9.45 28.74 -6.10
C SER A 406 8.71 27.88 -7.10
N SER A 407 8.07 28.52 -8.08
CA SER A 407 7.53 27.81 -9.26
C SER A 407 8.64 27.36 -10.18
N GLN A 408 8.47 26.19 -10.77
CA GLN A 408 9.47 25.57 -11.63
C GLN A 408 8.82 25.14 -12.96
N GLU A 409 9.60 25.19 -14.04
CA GLU A 409 9.17 24.68 -15.33
C GLU A 409 9.76 23.31 -15.60
N PHE A 410 8.88 22.34 -15.83
CA PHE A 410 9.23 20.97 -16.23
C PHE A 410 8.40 20.58 -17.44
N ALA A 411 8.87 19.62 -18.23
CA ALA A 411 8.13 19.05 -19.36
C ALA A 411 6.98 18.15 -18.89
N THR A 412 6.08 18.70 -18.04
CA THR A 412 4.89 18.02 -17.52
C THR A 412 3.65 18.87 -17.79
N PRO A 413 2.46 18.28 -17.90
CA PRO A 413 1.22 19.03 -18.06
C PRO A 413 0.77 19.73 -16.77
N TYR A 414 1.47 19.53 -15.66
CA TYR A 414 1.10 20.03 -14.34
C TYR A 414 2.06 21.12 -13.87
N PRO A 415 1.59 22.10 -13.06
CA PRO A 415 2.48 23.01 -12.35
C PRO A 415 3.44 22.23 -11.42
N VAL A 416 4.62 22.78 -11.26
CA VAL A 416 5.66 22.25 -10.38
C VAL A 416 6.14 23.37 -9.45
N ILE A 417 6.28 23.03 -8.19
CA ILE A 417 6.92 23.88 -7.18
C ILE A 417 8.19 23.22 -6.65
N SER A 418 9.12 24.02 -6.18
CA SER A 418 10.28 23.58 -5.42
C SER A 418 10.40 24.31 -4.11
N PHE A 419 11.00 23.68 -3.12
CA PHE A 419 11.32 24.24 -1.81
C PHE A 419 12.49 23.47 -1.19
N GLN A 420 13.16 24.09 -0.22
CA GLN A 420 14.24 23.41 0.48
C GLN A 420 13.75 22.75 1.76
N VAL A 421 14.34 21.59 2.06
CA VAL A 421 14.06 20.76 3.23
C VAL A 421 15.36 20.47 3.94
N THR A 422 15.44 20.78 5.23
CA THR A 422 16.54 20.36 6.12
C THR A 422 16.12 19.18 6.95
N VAL A 423 16.85 18.08 6.86
CA VAL A 423 16.67 16.86 7.65
C VAL A 423 17.53 16.96 8.91
N GLY A 424 16.93 16.85 10.08
CA GLY A 424 17.69 16.84 11.34
C GLY A 424 18.64 15.65 11.44
N ALA A 425 19.76 15.82 12.13
CA ALA A 425 20.75 14.75 12.31
C ALA A 425 20.19 13.52 13.03
N ASP A 426 19.21 13.75 13.92
CA ASP A 426 18.55 12.70 14.71
C ASP A 426 17.29 12.13 14.02
N ALA A 427 17.02 12.50 12.77
CA ALA A 427 15.89 11.99 12.03
C ALA A 427 16.07 10.48 11.78
N ALA A 428 15.15 9.70 12.32
CA ALA A 428 15.22 8.25 12.23
C ALA A 428 14.92 7.75 10.81
N ALA A 429 15.49 6.60 10.43
CA ALA A 429 15.16 5.93 9.19
C ALA A 429 13.66 5.61 9.11
N GLY A 430 13.09 5.72 7.91
CA GLY A 430 11.66 5.48 7.66
C GLY A 430 11.09 6.44 6.62
N ASP A 431 9.79 6.29 6.36
CA ASP A 431 9.07 7.07 5.36
C ASP A 431 8.24 8.17 6.01
N TYR A 432 8.26 9.35 5.41
CA TYR A 432 7.64 10.56 5.92
C TYR A 432 6.82 11.26 4.82
N SER A 433 5.71 11.87 5.23
CA SER A 433 4.86 12.58 4.29
C SER A 433 5.31 14.04 4.10
N ILE A 434 5.10 14.57 2.88
CA ILE A 434 5.01 16.00 2.62
C ILE A 434 3.54 16.40 2.73
N ARG A 435 3.29 17.45 3.49
CA ARG A 435 1.97 18.05 3.69
C ARG A 435 1.91 19.39 2.98
N LEU A 436 0.89 19.57 2.15
CA LEU A 436 0.65 20.76 1.36
C LEU A 436 -0.66 21.40 1.80
N GLN A 437 -0.68 22.73 1.96
CA GLN A 437 -1.88 23.48 2.25
C GLN A 437 -1.96 24.70 1.32
N SER A 438 -3.08 24.85 0.62
CA SER A 438 -3.32 25.98 -0.25
C SER A 438 -3.62 27.25 0.54
N VAL A 439 -3.63 28.37 -0.16
CA VAL A 439 -4.09 29.68 0.37
C VAL A 439 -5.57 29.65 0.80
N SER A 440 -6.38 28.75 0.25
CA SER A 440 -7.78 28.54 0.65
C SER A 440 -7.93 27.62 1.89
N GLY A 441 -6.82 27.06 2.42
CA GLY A 441 -6.81 26.16 3.57
C GLY A 441 -7.05 24.68 3.21
N GLU A 442 -7.20 24.35 1.93
CA GLU A 442 -7.27 22.95 1.50
C GLU A 442 -5.94 22.25 1.72
N ARG A 443 -6.00 20.98 2.18
CA ARG A 443 -4.81 20.16 2.46
C ARG A 443 -4.73 18.98 1.52
N SER A 444 -3.49 18.59 1.20
CA SER A 444 -3.16 17.35 0.50
C SER A 444 -1.83 16.81 0.99
N TYR A 445 -1.62 15.51 0.86
CA TYR A 445 -0.40 14.85 1.35
C TYR A 445 0.20 13.96 0.26
N LEU A 446 1.51 13.92 0.22
CA LEU A 446 2.27 12.87 -0.43
C LEU A 446 2.73 11.90 0.66
N ALA A 447 1.92 10.86 0.91
CA ALA A 447 2.15 9.93 2.01
C ALA A 447 3.39 9.08 1.79
N GLY A 448 4.39 9.18 2.67
CA GLY A 448 5.64 8.44 2.56
C GLY A 448 6.55 8.88 1.41
N ALA A 449 6.42 10.12 0.94
CA ALA A 449 7.19 10.62 -0.21
C ALA A 449 8.67 10.92 0.06
N ILE A 450 9.05 10.99 1.33
CA ILE A 450 10.45 11.10 1.75
C ILE A 450 10.86 9.82 2.45
N THR A 451 11.94 9.19 2.00
CA THR A 451 12.56 8.05 2.68
C THR A 451 13.88 8.49 3.29
N ILE A 452 14.01 8.43 4.62
CA ILE A 452 15.30 8.61 5.29
C ILE A 452 15.96 7.24 5.44
N LYS A 453 17.14 7.10 4.83
CA LYS A 453 17.93 5.86 4.91
C LYS A 453 18.57 5.69 6.29
N PRO A 454 18.78 4.43 6.76
CA PRO A 454 19.59 4.19 7.94
C PRO A 454 20.99 4.82 7.76
N SER A 455 21.55 5.39 8.83
CA SER A 455 22.92 5.87 8.81
C SER A 455 23.87 4.69 8.54
N SER A 456 24.88 4.87 7.69
CA SER A 456 25.85 3.83 7.33
C SER A 456 26.69 3.30 8.50
N SER A 457 26.55 3.89 9.70
CA SER A 457 27.23 3.48 10.92
C SER A 457 26.55 2.34 11.70
N SER A 458 25.36 1.88 11.29
CA SER A 458 24.61 0.82 11.97
C SER A 458 24.63 -0.56 11.27
N ALA A 459 25.46 -0.70 10.22
CA ALA A 459 25.67 -1.99 9.55
C ALA A 459 26.96 -2.65 10.10
N HIS A 460 26.88 -3.21 11.31
CA HIS A 460 27.86 -4.16 11.85
C HIS A 460 27.15 -5.34 12.44
#